data_96bb0a759f2bc8ff60facf9e19c477ce
#
_entry.id   96bb0a759f2bc8ff60facf9e19c477ce
#
_cell.length_a   1.000
_cell.length_b   1.000
_cell.length_c   1.000
_cell.angle_alpha   90.00
_cell.angle_beta   90.00
_cell.angle_gamma   90.00
#
_symmetry.space_group_name_H-M   'P 1'
#
loop_
_entity.id
_entity.type
_entity.pdbx_description
1 polymer ?
#
loop_
_entity_poly.entity_id
_entity_poly.type
_entity_poly.pdbx_seq_one_letter_code
_entity_poly.pdbx_strand_id
1 'polypeptide(L)'
;MDTLFSHVNVVTMNEQMTLWHDAFVGVTDGKIAYMAKKPPEEKPKKIIDATGMVLMPGLINCHTHLPMYLLRGYADDLNLQDWLQHYIFPREDRLDGRAVKAATTLALAEALRFGTTSVSDMYYFCDEICQAVAESGIKANISRGTSMFLGDDFCFDTFPACQELVALKDKWHNYDNGRIKIEASIHAEYTSTYQLWDALAEYAVNNGLQLQVHLSETKKEHDACVEKYGLTPAQVLDCHHVFDVPVVAAHCVHVTQEDMQLLAKRHVSAAHCPVSNLKLASGCADVLGMVKAGMNVCLGTDSVASNNNLDLFEEIKAAALMAKGKTGDPKALPAEAALMMATVCGARAQGRSAECGVIELGMDADLILLDFNQPHLIPCHNVLSHLVYAASGHDVALTMVRGKILYADGKYPTLDIAGALKELHDYAIPRVFSDEPEAQA
;
A
#
# COMPACT_ATOMS: atom_id res chain seq x y z
N MET A 1 -9.90 -5.16 29.64
CA MET A 1 -10.03 -4.31 28.45
C MET A 1 -8.95 -3.23 28.50
N ASP A 2 -8.15 -3.09 27.42
CA ASP A 2 -7.05 -2.12 27.38
C ASP A 2 -7.52 -0.73 26.97
N THR A 3 -8.30 -0.65 25.89
CA THR A 3 -8.84 0.61 25.38
C THR A 3 -10.33 0.45 25.05
N LEU A 4 -11.12 1.47 25.38
CA LEU A 4 -12.53 1.60 25.00
C LEU A 4 -12.73 2.89 24.22
N PHE A 5 -13.22 2.80 23.00
CA PHE A 5 -13.80 3.92 22.26
C PHE A 5 -15.26 4.04 22.68
N SER A 6 -15.65 5.19 23.23
CA SER A 6 -17.01 5.45 23.70
C SER A 6 -17.71 6.46 22.80
N HIS A 7 -19.02 6.30 22.63
CA HIS A 7 -19.88 7.20 21.84
C HIS A 7 -19.44 7.40 20.40
N VAL A 8 -18.96 6.32 19.76
CA VAL A 8 -18.35 6.37 18.41
C VAL A 8 -19.33 5.91 17.34
N ASN A 9 -19.30 6.53 16.15
CA ASN A 9 -19.90 5.99 14.96
C ASN A 9 -18.93 4.99 14.31
N VAL A 10 -19.41 3.78 13.99
CA VAL A 10 -18.52 2.71 13.47
C VAL A 10 -18.94 2.34 12.06
N VAL A 11 -17.98 2.39 11.14
CA VAL A 11 -18.07 1.81 9.79
C VAL A 11 -17.33 0.49 9.81
N THR A 12 -18.08 -0.62 9.82
CA THR A 12 -17.46 -1.95 10.05
C THR A 12 -16.71 -2.51 8.86
N MET A 13 -17.07 -2.11 7.65
CA MET A 13 -16.58 -2.68 6.39
C MET A 13 -16.84 -4.19 6.24
N ASN A 14 -17.70 -4.79 7.07
CA ASN A 14 -18.11 -6.18 6.94
C ASN A 14 -19.03 -6.39 5.71
N GLU A 15 -19.38 -7.63 5.38
CA GLU A 15 -20.22 -7.97 4.22
C GLU A 15 -21.55 -7.22 4.16
N GLN A 16 -22.13 -6.91 5.33
CA GLN A 16 -23.40 -6.19 5.45
C GLN A 16 -23.22 -4.67 5.44
N MET A 17 -21.98 -4.15 5.37
CA MET A 17 -21.65 -2.72 5.49
C MET A 17 -22.32 -2.07 6.70
N THR A 18 -22.25 -2.74 7.85
CA THR A 18 -22.99 -2.33 9.05
C THR A 18 -22.46 -1.00 9.59
N LEU A 19 -23.36 -0.05 9.79
CA LEU A 19 -23.09 1.22 10.46
C LEU A 19 -23.66 1.19 11.88
N TRP A 20 -22.80 1.46 12.87
CA TRP A 20 -23.22 1.64 14.25
C TRP A 20 -23.14 3.12 14.61
N HIS A 21 -24.21 3.64 15.21
CA HIS A 21 -24.22 5.00 15.75
C HIS A 21 -24.19 4.94 17.26
N ASP A 22 -23.40 5.81 17.86
CA ASP A 22 -23.26 5.92 19.34
C ASP A 22 -22.96 4.56 19.98
N ALA A 23 -21.88 3.94 19.52
CA ALA A 23 -21.44 2.61 19.96
C ALA A 23 -20.24 2.67 20.90
N PHE A 24 -19.97 1.52 21.52
CA PHE A 24 -18.80 1.26 22.34
C PHE A 24 -17.99 0.14 21.69
N VAL A 25 -16.71 0.40 21.41
CA VAL A 25 -15.78 -0.58 20.84
C VAL A 25 -14.61 -0.75 21.79
N GLY A 26 -14.41 -1.98 22.26
CA GLY A 26 -13.37 -2.32 23.23
C GLY A 26 -12.28 -3.20 22.64
N VAL A 27 -11.04 -2.89 23.00
CA VAL A 27 -9.83 -3.60 22.59
C VAL A 27 -9.21 -4.28 23.79
N THR A 28 -8.83 -5.55 23.63
CA THR A 28 -8.12 -6.35 24.65
C THR A 28 -7.08 -7.19 23.94
N ASP A 29 -5.85 -7.19 24.41
CA ASP A 29 -4.72 -7.98 23.89
C ASP A 29 -4.55 -7.82 22.36
N GLY A 30 -4.70 -6.59 21.88
CA GLY A 30 -4.54 -6.26 20.46
C GLY A 30 -5.70 -6.63 19.55
N LYS A 31 -6.80 -7.17 20.09
CA LYS A 31 -7.98 -7.63 19.37
C LYS A 31 -9.22 -6.80 19.71
N ILE A 32 -10.15 -6.74 18.74
CA ILE A 32 -11.49 -6.20 19.00
C ILE A 32 -12.25 -7.21 19.84
N ALA A 33 -12.47 -6.88 21.12
CA ALA A 33 -13.07 -7.78 22.09
C ALA A 33 -14.50 -7.41 22.49
N TYR A 34 -14.95 -6.20 22.15
CA TYR A 34 -16.26 -5.70 22.51
C TYR A 34 -16.80 -4.75 21.44
N MET A 35 -18.09 -4.91 21.10
CA MET A 35 -18.81 -3.96 20.24
C MET A 35 -20.30 -4.00 20.62
N ALA A 36 -20.85 -2.90 21.17
CA ALA A 36 -22.25 -2.81 21.58
C ALA A 36 -22.74 -1.36 21.69
N LYS A 37 -24.07 -1.21 21.86
CA LYS A 37 -24.74 0.08 22.13
C LYS A 37 -24.68 0.52 23.60
N LYS A 38 -24.19 -0.33 24.49
CA LYS A 38 -24.06 -0.06 25.91
C LYS A 38 -22.61 -0.15 26.32
N PRO A 39 -22.16 0.59 27.35
CA PRO A 39 -20.82 0.43 27.86
C PRO A 39 -20.61 -0.99 28.43
N PRO A 40 -19.38 -1.51 28.40
CA PRO A 40 -19.03 -2.80 29.01
C PRO A 40 -19.14 -2.71 30.55
N GLU A 41 -19.43 -3.83 31.20
CA GLU A 41 -19.37 -3.92 32.67
C GLU A 41 -17.94 -3.85 33.21
N GLU A 42 -16.99 -4.40 32.44
CA GLU A 42 -15.57 -4.36 32.78
C GLU A 42 -15.01 -2.94 32.64
N LYS A 43 -14.29 -2.48 33.64
CA LYS A 43 -13.65 -1.15 33.61
C LYS A 43 -12.41 -1.18 32.68
N PRO A 44 -12.38 -0.37 31.61
CA PRO A 44 -11.23 -0.29 30.72
C PRO A 44 -10.06 0.45 31.40
N LYS A 45 -8.82 0.14 30.97
CA LYS A 45 -7.61 0.88 31.41
C LYS A 45 -7.57 2.30 30.84
N LYS A 46 -8.03 2.46 29.57
CA LYS A 46 -8.08 3.74 28.85
C LYS A 46 -9.45 3.91 28.19
N ILE A 47 -10.04 5.09 28.33
CA ILE A 47 -11.25 5.48 27.58
C ILE A 47 -10.87 6.59 26.63
N ILE A 48 -11.32 6.47 25.38
CA ILE A 48 -11.24 7.50 24.34
C ILE A 48 -12.68 7.91 24.05
N ASP A 49 -13.04 9.12 24.45
CA ASP A 49 -14.34 9.71 24.05
C ASP A 49 -14.27 10.08 22.57
N ALA A 50 -15.06 9.39 21.77
CA ALA A 50 -15.12 9.53 20.33
C ALA A 50 -16.45 10.14 19.85
N THR A 51 -17.07 10.97 20.70
CA THR A 51 -18.30 11.70 20.36
C THR A 51 -18.10 12.57 19.11
N GLY A 52 -18.94 12.35 18.09
CA GLY A 52 -18.83 13.05 16.81
C GLY A 52 -17.72 12.52 15.89
N MET A 53 -17.07 11.43 16.25
CA MET A 53 -16.02 10.80 15.44
C MET A 53 -16.52 9.52 14.75
N VAL A 54 -15.75 9.08 13.75
CA VAL A 54 -15.98 7.85 12.99
C VAL A 54 -14.80 6.91 13.16
N LEU A 55 -15.07 5.70 13.63
CA LEU A 55 -14.11 4.59 13.72
C LEU A 55 -14.31 3.67 12.52
N MET A 56 -13.23 3.34 11.82
CA MET A 56 -13.24 2.39 10.72
C MET A 56 -11.97 1.52 10.75
N PRO A 57 -11.91 0.42 9.97
CA PRO A 57 -10.67 -0.31 9.79
C PRO A 57 -9.58 0.62 9.26
N GLY A 58 -8.35 0.40 9.69
CA GLY A 58 -7.20 1.10 9.14
C GLY A 58 -7.06 0.84 7.64
N LEU A 59 -6.57 1.82 6.91
CA LEU A 59 -6.35 1.74 5.48
C LEU A 59 -5.15 0.86 5.17
N ILE A 60 -5.22 0.16 4.04
CA ILE A 60 -4.22 -0.80 3.57
C ILE A 60 -3.70 -0.35 2.22
N ASN A 61 -2.42 0.02 2.20
CA ASN A 61 -1.73 0.48 1.00
C ASN A 61 -1.00 -0.71 0.34
N CYS A 62 -1.49 -1.14 -0.82
CA CYS A 62 -1.04 -2.38 -1.46
C CYS A 62 0.11 -2.20 -2.44
N HIS A 63 0.61 -0.98 -2.63
CA HIS A 63 1.78 -0.73 -3.47
C HIS A 63 2.43 0.59 -3.09
N THR A 64 3.69 0.53 -2.64
CA THR A 64 4.52 1.68 -2.28
C THR A 64 5.98 1.45 -2.64
N HIS A 65 6.72 2.58 -2.66
CA HIS A 65 8.18 2.65 -2.69
C HIS A 65 8.61 3.64 -1.59
N LEU A 66 8.51 3.22 -0.33
CA LEU A 66 8.65 4.10 0.84
C LEU A 66 9.95 4.95 0.85
N PRO A 67 11.14 4.39 0.50
CA PRO A 67 12.38 5.18 0.48
C PRO A 67 12.40 6.30 -0.55
N MET A 68 11.56 6.25 -1.59
CA MET A 68 11.40 7.36 -2.55
C MET A 68 10.82 8.62 -1.91
N TYR A 69 10.55 8.61 -0.60
CA TYR A 69 10.24 9.82 0.18
C TYR A 69 11.25 10.96 -0.08
N LEU A 70 12.51 10.61 -0.32
CA LEU A 70 13.58 11.54 -0.72
C LEU A 70 13.33 12.24 -2.07
N LEU A 71 12.52 11.64 -2.94
CA LEU A 71 12.34 12.09 -4.33
C LEU A 71 10.99 12.81 -4.54
N ARG A 72 10.30 13.19 -3.47
CA ARG A 72 9.02 13.91 -3.53
C ARG A 72 9.15 15.19 -4.34
N GLY A 73 8.33 15.32 -5.40
CA GLY A 73 8.34 16.49 -6.27
C GLY A 73 9.62 16.66 -7.11
N TYR A 74 10.48 15.64 -7.15
CA TYR A 74 11.65 15.63 -8.01
C TYR A 74 11.27 15.13 -9.42
N ALA A 75 11.58 15.93 -10.43
CA ALA A 75 11.39 15.61 -11.84
C ALA A 75 9.91 15.34 -12.22
N ASP A 76 9.02 16.29 -11.94
CA ASP A 76 7.63 16.24 -12.35
C ASP A 76 7.45 16.52 -13.87
N ASP A 77 6.24 16.24 -14.41
CA ASP A 77 5.83 16.52 -15.80
C ASP A 77 6.60 15.73 -16.88
N LEU A 78 6.98 14.49 -16.58
CA LEU A 78 7.72 13.59 -17.48
C LEU A 78 6.94 12.28 -17.71
N ASN A 79 7.16 11.64 -18.86
CA ASN A 79 6.68 10.27 -19.07
C ASN A 79 7.53 9.28 -18.25
N LEU A 80 6.95 8.10 -17.94
CA LEU A 80 7.56 7.11 -17.07
C LEU A 80 9.00 6.74 -17.46
N GLN A 81 9.29 6.47 -18.74
CA GLN A 81 10.59 5.99 -19.16
C GLN A 81 11.67 7.06 -19.03
N ASP A 82 11.38 8.30 -19.45
CA ASP A 82 12.32 9.42 -19.30
C ASP A 82 12.53 9.75 -17.83
N TRP A 83 11.45 9.73 -17.03
CA TRP A 83 11.48 9.93 -15.60
C TRP A 83 12.38 8.91 -14.89
N LEU A 84 12.19 7.61 -15.16
CA LEU A 84 13.00 6.55 -14.56
C LEU A 84 14.48 6.66 -14.98
N GLN A 85 14.76 6.71 -16.32
CA GLN A 85 16.11 6.56 -16.83
C GLN A 85 17.01 7.77 -16.57
N HIS A 86 16.45 8.98 -16.64
CA HIS A 86 17.24 10.20 -16.58
C HIS A 86 17.22 10.88 -15.20
N TYR A 87 16.23 10.57 -14.37
CA TYR A 87 16.06 11.25 -13.08
C TYR A 87 16.09 10.28 -11.90
N ILE A 88 15.29 9.22 -11.91
CA ILE A 88 15.13 8.36 -10.74
C ILE A 88 16.33 7.42 -10.54
N PHE A 89 16.62 6.57 -11.51
CA PHE A 89 17.73 5.61 -11.40
C PHE A 89 19.08 6.26 -11.04
N PRO A 90 19.50 7.41 -11.63
CA PRO A 90 20.73 8.07 -11.21
C PRO A 90 20.74 8.56 -9.75
N ARG A 91 19.57 8.80 -9.14
CA ARG A 91 19.45 9.15 -7.72
C ARG A 91 19.40 7.92 -6.83
N GLU A 92 18.72 6.88 -7.27
CA GLU A 92 18.69 5.60 -6.58
C GLU A 92 20.08 4.95 -6.47
N ASP A 93 20.92 5.07 -7.47
CA ASP A 93 22.32 4.60 -7.47
C ASP A 93 23.17 5.24 -6.35
N ARG A 94 22.73 6.36 -5.78
CA ARG A 94 23.40 7.06 -4.68
C ARG A 94 22.87 6.72 -3.31
N LEU A 95 21.77 5.95 -3.24
CA LEU A 95 21.21 5.53 -1.97
C LEU A 95 22.14 4.58 -1.22
N ASP A 96 22.01 4.59 0.09
CA ASP A 96 22.53 3.55 0.97
C ASP A 96 21.52 3.24 2.09
N GLY A 97 21.80 2.23 2.88
CA GLY A 97 20.89 1.79 3.93
C GLY A 97 20.54 2.88 4.94
N ARG A 98 21.49 3.79 5.26
CA ARG A 98 21.26 4.89 6.20
C ARG A 98 20.25 5.90 5.65
N ALA A 99 20.40 6.30 4.39
CA ALA A 99 19.46 7.19 3.70
C ALA A 99 18.08 6.54 3.57
N VAL A 100 18.05 5.26 3.16
CA VAL A 100 16.81 4.48 3.02
C VAL A 100 16.06 4.37 4.35
N LYS A 101 16.74 4.06 5.46
CA LYS A 101 16.09 3.97 6.78
C LYS A 101 15.46 5.30 7.20
N ALA A 102 16.17 6.42 7.03
CA ALA A 102 15.65 7.75 7.39
C ALA A 102 14.41 8.12 6.56
N ALA A 103 14.49 7.93 5.23
CA ALA A 103 13.38 8.19 4.32
C ALA A 103 12.16 7.30 4.61
N THR A 104 12.38 6.00 4.82
CA THR A 104 11.32 5.05 5.18
C THR A 104 10.64 5.44 6.50
N THR A 105 11.40 5.87 7.51
CA THR A 105 10.84 6.29 8.80
C THR A 105 9.86 7.46 8.62
N LEU A 106 10.20 8.44 7.78
CA LEU A 106 9.32 9.58 7.51
C LEU A 106 8.13 9.21 6.63
N ALA A 107 8.32 8.33 5.64
CA ALA A 107 7.22 7.80 4.84
C ALA A 107 6.20 7.05 5.70
N LEU A 108 6.68 6.22 6.65
CA LEU A 108 5.81 5.51 7.59
C LEU A 108 5.10 6.47 8.56
N ALA A 109 5.76 7.55 8.97
CA ALA A 109 5.11 8.58 9.79
C ALA A 109 3.95 9.25 9.02
N GLU A 110 4.16 9.58 7.74
CA GLU A 110 3.11 10.14 6.88
C GLU A 110 1.98 9.13 6.67
N ALA A 111 2.29 7.88 6.33
CA ALA A 111 1.30 6.83 6.17
C ALA A 111 0.44 6.63 7.44
N LEU A 112 1.08 6.57 8.63
CA LEU A 112 0.38 6.49 9.91
C LEU A 112 -0.47 7.74 10.19
N ARG A 113 0.04 8.94 9.85
CA ARG A 113 -0.69 10.20 9.97
C ARG A 113 -1.99 10.17 9.17
N PHE A 114 -1.98 9.53 8.02
CA PHE A 114 -3.11 9.45 7.10
C PHE A 114 -3.92 8.16 7.24
N GLY A 115 -3.71 7.41 8.32
CA GLY A 115 -4.57 6.28 8.68
C GLY A 115 -4.19 4.95 8.04
N THR A 116 -3.03 4.84 7.41
CA THR A 116 -2.54 3.56 6.89
C THR A 116 -2.02 2.68 8.02
N THR A 117 -2.51 1.45 8.10
CA THR A 117 -2.14 0.45 9.13
C THR A 117 -1.34 -0.72 8.58
N SER A 118 -1.32 -0.88 7.27
CA SER A 118 -0.53 -1.90 6.56
C SER A 118 -0.08 -1.41 5.20
N VAL A 119 1.17 -1.71 4.82
CA VAL A 119 1.75 -1.33 3.53
C VAL A 119 2.31 -2.55 2.81
N SER A 120 2.28 -2.55 1.47
CA SER A 120 3.14 -3.40 0.63
C SER A 120 4.19 -2.52 -0.02
N ASP A 121 5.47 -2.85 0.16
CA ASP A 121 6.59 -2.06 -0.35
C ASP A 121 7.50 -2.90 -1.22
N MET A 122 7.93 -2.33 -2.34
CA MET A 122 8.88 -2.92 -3.26
C MET A 122 10.04 -1.96 -3.45
N TYR A 123 11.24 -2.28 -2.92
CA TYR A 123 12.39 -1.38 -3.09
C TYR A 123 13.73 -2.09 -2.89
N TYR A 124 14.79 -1.29 -2.61
CA TYR A 124 16.16 -1.70 -2.33
C TYR A 124 16.48 -1.48 -0.84
N PHE A 125 17.55 -2.11 -0.33
CA PHE A 125 17.96 -2.03 1.08
C PHE A 125 16.84 -2.44 2.03
N CYS A 126 16.20 -3.57 1.73
CA CYS A 126 14.99 -4.01 2.43
C CYS A 126 15.22 -4.37 3.90
N ASP A 127 16.45 -4.67 4.32
CA ASP A 127 16.76 -4.87 5.75
C ASP A 127 16.52 -3.59 6.56
N GLU A 128 16.92 -2.46 6.04
CA GLU A 128 16.73 -1.13 6.64
C GLU A 128 15.26 -0.71 6.62
N ILE A 129 14.55 -1.04 5.54
CA ILE A 129 13.08 -0.84 5.46
C ILE A 129 12.40 -1.67 6.55
N CYS A 130 12.73 -2.96 6.68
CA CYS A 130 12.18 -3.83 7.72
C CYS A 130 12.51 -3.33 9.14
N GLN A 131 13.70 -2.77 9.38
CA GLN A 131 14.03 -2.14 10.66
C GLN A 131 13.10 -0.97 10.97
N ALA A 132 12.91 -0.03 10.02
CA ALA A 132 12.01 1.10 10.19
C ALA A 132 10.56 0.65 10.42
N VAL A 133 10.09 -0.37 9.69
CA VAL A 133 8.78 -0.99 9.88
C VAL A 133 8.66 -1.64 11.27
N ALA A 134 9.69 -2.35 11.72
CA ALA A 134 9.71 -2.98 13.04
C ALA A 134 9.59 -1.94 14.16
N GLU A 135 10.33 -0.83 14.04
CA GLU A 135 10.31 0.30 14.98
C GLU A 135 8.96 1.03 14.97
N SER A 136 8.36 1.25 13.80
CA SER A 136 7.09 1.97 13.67
C SER A 136 5.91 1.24 14.31
N GLY A 137 5.89 -0.09 14.25
CA GLY A 137 4.77 -0.91 14.69
C GLY A 137 3.68 -1.17 13.64
N ILE A 138 3.78 -0.62 12.43
CA ILE A 138 2.86 -0.85 11.30
C ILE A 138 2.98 -2.30 10.79
N LYS A 139 1.95 -2.82 10.14
CA LYS A 139 2.04 -4.06 9.37
C LYS A 139 2.67 -3.79 8.00
N ALA A 140 3.47 -4.73 7.51
CA ALA A 140 4.04 -4.59 6.18
C ALA A 140 4.28 -5.94 5.48
N ASN A 141 4.13 -5.92 4.15
CA ASN A 141 4.64 -6.91 3.22
C ASN A 141 5.77 -6.26 2.43
N ILE A 142 6.99 -6.77 2.58
CA ILE A 142 8.19 -6.15 2.01
C ILE A 142 8.78 -7.05 0.95
N SER A 143 9.10 -6.49 -0.21
CA SER A 143 9.73 -7.20 -1.31
C SER A 143 10.96 -6.48 -1.85
N ARG A 144 11.98 -7.26 -2.23
CA ARG A 144 13.17 -6.77 -2.92
C ARG A 144 12.86 -6.57 -4.40
N GLY A 145 12.71 -5.33 -4.86
CA GLY A 145 12.50 -5.00 -6.26
C GLY A 145 13.61 -5.59 -7.13
N THR A 146 13.29 -6.62 -7.93
CA THR A 146 14.31 -7.39 -8.64
C THR A 146 14.24 -7.12 -10.13
N SER A 147 15.35 -6.63 -10.69
CA SER A 147 15.57 -6.40 -12.12
C SER A 147 16.77 -7.22 -12.60
N MET A 148 16.74 -7.60 -13.86
CA MET A 148 17.83 -8.31 -14.53
C MET A 148 17.83 -7.95 -16.02
N PHE A 149 18.91 -7.34 -16.49
CA PHE A 149 18.99 -6.91 -17.89
C PHE A 149 19.59 -7.98 -18.79
N LEU A 150 19.33 -7.87 -20.10
CA LEU A 150 19.90 -8.78 -21.09
C LEU A 150 21.43 -8.74 -21.07
N GLY A 151 22.04 -9.93 -20.97
CA GLY A 151 23.49 -10.10 -20.92
C GLY A 151 24.05 -10.32 -19.53
N ASP A 152 23.23 -10.20 -18.48
CA ASP A 152 23.63 -10.59 -17.12
C ASP A 152 23.73 -12.10 -17.04
N ASP A 153 24.81 -12.61 -16.43
CA ASP A 153 24.91 -14.02 -16.06
C ASP A 153 24.00 -14.27 -14.88
N PHE A 154 23.05 -15.21 -15.04
CA PHE A 154 22.09 -15.50 -14.00
C PHE A 154 22.34 -16.87 -13.35
N CYS A 155 22.48 -16.82 -12.03
CA CYS A 155 22.39 -17.99 -11.16
C CYS A 155 21.73 -17.52 -9.85
N PHE A 156 20.60 -18.10 -9.50
CA PHE A 156 19.82 -17.69 -8.32
C PHE A 156 20.67 -17.61 -7.04
N ASP A 157 21.55 -18.61 -6.80
CA ASP A 157 22.34 -18.70 -5.59
C ASP A 157 23.46 -17.64 -5.49
N THR A 158 23.79 -16.98 -6.58
CA THR A 158 24.85 -15.94 -6.63
C THR A 158 24.35 -14.59 -7.07
N PHE A 159 23.12 -14.45 -7.57
CA PHE A 159 22.56 -13.18 -8.00
C PHE A 159 22.23 -12.31 -6.78
N PRO A 160 22.81 -11.10 -6.65
CA PRO A 160 22.74 -10.32 -5.41
C PRO A 160 21.35 -10.08 -4.88
N ALA A 161 20.38 -9.75 -5.75
CA ALA A 161 19.00 -9.51 -5.34
C ALA A 161 18.30 -10.79 -4.83
N CYS A 162 18.64 -11.96 -5.39
CA CYS A 162 18.13 -13.25 -4.89
C CYS A 162 18.74 -13.62 -3.54
N GLN A 163 20.03 -13.36 -3.35
CA GLN A 163 20.69 -13.57 -2.05
C GLN A 163 20.10 -12.65 -0.97
N GLU A 164 19.81 -11.38 -1.32
CA GLU A 164 19.13 -10.45 -0.43
C GLU A 164 17.72 -10.95 -0.07
N LEU A 165 16.92 -11.44 -1.04
CA LEU A 165 15.62 -12.02 -0.79
C LEU A 165 15.68 -13.20 0.19
N VAL A 166 16.64 -14.13 0.00
CA VAL A 166 16.83 -15.27 0.90
C VAL A 166 17.16 -14.80 2.32
N ALA A 167 18.10 -13.87 2.46
CA ALA A 167 18.49 -13.31 3.76
C ALA A 167 17.32 -12.57 4.45
N LEU A 168 16.56 -11.79 3.69
CA LEU A 168 15.37 -11.09 4.19
C LEU A 168 14.30 -12.06 4.69
N LYS A 169 14.01 -13.10 3.90
CA LYS A 169 13.03 -14.13 4.27
C LYS A 169 13.45 -14.82 5.56
N ASP A 170 14.71 -15.21 5.71
CA ASP A 170 15.20 -15.90 6.90
C ASP A 170 15.18 -15.02 8.15
N LYS A 171 15.40 -13.71 8.00
CA LYS A 171 15.44 -12.76 9.12
C LYS A 171 14.08 -12.17 9.49
N TRP A 172 13.26 -11.83 8.49
CA TRP A 172 12.11 -10.97 8.69
C TRP A 172 10.75 -11.61 8.36
N HIS A 173 10.72 -12.74 7.61
CA HIS A 173 9.41 -13.33 7.27
C HIS A 173 8.70 -13.83 8.53
N ASN A 174 7.45 -13.38 8.71
CA ASN A 174 6.64 -13.63 9.90
C ASN A 174 7.20 -13.02 11.21
N TYR A 175 8.07 -12.02 11.12
CA TYR A 175 8.53 -11.28 12.29
C TYR A 175 7.35 -10.70 13.08
N ASP A 176 7.46 -10.72 14.42
CA ASP A 176 6.43 -10.26 15.36
C ASP A 176 5.04 -10.86 15.03
N ASN A 177 4.98 -12.19 14.99
CA ASN A 177 3.76 -12.96 14.70
C ASN A 177 3.09 -12.57 13.36
N GLY A 178 3.88 -12.44 12.29
CA GLY A 178 3.41 -12.13 10.95
C GLY A 178 3.12 -10.66 10.69
N ARG A 179 3.54 -9.75 11.58
CA ARG A 179 3.39 -8.30 11.35
C ARG A 179 4.22 -7.84 10.14
N ILE A 180 5.43 -8.40 9.98
CA ILE A 180 6.23 -8.23 8.75
C ILE A 180 6.20 -9.55 7.99
N LYS A 181 5.84 -9.49 6.71
CA LYS A 181 5.93 -10.60 5.76
C LYS A 181 6.90 -10.22 4.65
N ILE A 182 7.68 -11.17 4.18
CA ILE A 182 8.56 -10.98 3.02
C ILE A 182 7.88 -11.63 1.81
N GLU A 183 7.95 -10.95 0.68
CA GLU A 183 7.42 -11.41 -0.61
C GLU A 183 8.55 -11.44 -1.63
N ALA A 184 8.45 -12.30 -2.64
CA ALA A 184 9.28 -12.18 -3.82
C ALA A 184 8.79 -11.02 -4.67
N SER A 185 9.63 -10.49 -5.57
CA SER A 185 9.15 -9.52 -6.55
C SER A 185 9.97 -9.52 -7.84
N ILE A 186 9.26 -9.33 -8.93
CA ILE A 186 9.77 -8.98 -10.24
C ILE A 186 9.45 -7.51 -10.45
N HIS A 187 10.46 -6.67 -10.72
CA HIS A 187 10.17 -5.24 -10.93
C HIS A 187 9.12 -5.07 -12.04
N ALA A 188 9.43 -5.49 -13.26
CA ALA A 188 8.48 -5.54 -14.37
C ALA A 188 8.98 -6.54 -15.44
N GLU A 189 8.12 -6.90 -16.39
CA GLU A 189 8.50 -7.75 -17.52
C GLU A 189 9.68 -7.15 -18.30
N TYR A 190 9.60 -5.86 -18.66
CA TYR A 190 10.58 -5.19 -19.49
C TYR A 190 11.93 -4.88 -18.81
N THR A 191 12.02 -4.99 -17.50
CA THR A 191 13.25 -4.80 -16.70
C THR A 191 13.87 -6.12 -16.25
N SER A 192 13.41 -7.25 -16.78
CA SER A 192 13.86 -8.57 -16.35
C SER A 192 13.77 -9.61 -17.47
N THR A 193 14.20 -10.83 -17.20
CA THR A 193 14.23 -11.93 -18.17
C THR A 193 13.57 -13.17 -17.63
N TYR A 194 13.22 -14.11 -18.50
CA TYR A 194 12.52 -15.34 -18.13
C TYR A 194 13.29 -16.20 -17.13
N GLN A 195 14.63 -16.19 -17.14
CA GLN A 195 15.42 -16.93 -16.17
C GLN A 195 15.14 -16.45 -14.74
N LEU A 196 15.01 -15.13 -14.57
CA LEU A 196 14.66 -14.54 -13.28
C LEU A 196 13.21 -14.84 -12.89
N TRP A 197 12.27 -14.78 -13.85
CA TRP A 197 10.85 -15.03 -13.56
C TRP A 197 10.63 -16.47 -13.08
N ASP A 198 11.18 -17.45 -13.81
CA ASP A 198 11.11 -18.89 -13.46
C ASP A 198 11.70 -19.12 -12.06
N ALA A 199 12.87 -18.57 -11.78
CA ALA A 199 13.57 -18.78 -10.52
C ALA A 199 12.87 -18.16 -9.32
N LEU A 200 12.33 -16.93 -9.47
CA LEU A 200 11.58 -16.25 -8.40
C LEU A 200 10.23 -16.92 -8.17
N ALA A 201 9.54 -17.36 -9.24
CA ALA A 201 8.30 -18.11 -9.13
C ALA A 201 8.52 -19.43 -8.38
N GLU A 202 9.54 -20.20 -8.78
CA GLU A 202 9.91 -21.45 -8.09
C GLU A 202 10.27 -21.20 -6.63
N TYR A 203 11.07 -20.18 -6.34
CA TYR A 203 11.43 -19.83 -4.97
C TYR A 203 10.20 -19.44 -4.13
N ALA A 204 9.29 -18.65 -4.70
CA ALA A 204 8.06 -18.25 -4.02
C ALA A 204 7.17 -19.45 -3.71
N VAL A 205 6.96 -20.38 -4.67
CA VAL A 205 6.21 -21.62 -4.47
C VAL A 205 6.84 -22.47 -3.36
N ASN A 206 8.15 -22.71 -3.43
CA ASN A 206 8.87 -23.58 -2.49
C ASN A 206 8.91 -23.02 -1.06
N ASN A 207 8.76 -21.70 -0.89
CA ASN A 207 8.81 -21.03 0.41
C ASN A 207 7.45 -20.49 0.89
N GLY A 208 6.38 -20.70 0.12
CA GLY A 208 5.03 -20.20 0.46
C GLY A 208 4.94 -18.68 0.52
N LEU A 209 5.70 -17.99 -0.32
CA LEU A 209 5.70 -16.52 -0.41
C LEU A 209 4.67 -16.03 -1.42
N GLN A 210 4.15 -14.84 -1.21
CA GLN A 210 3.46 -14.05 -2.24
C GLN A 210 4.49 -13.37 -3.15
N LEU A 211 4.03 -12.82 -4.27
CA LEU A 211 4.88 -12.10 -5.22
C LEU A 211 4.26 -10.74 -5.59
N GLN A 212 5.10 -9.73 -5.83
CA GLN A 212 4.71 -8.43 -6.36
C GLN A 212 5.31 -8.21 -7.75
N VAL A 213 4.58 -7.48 -8.61
CA VAL A 213 5.05 -7.11 -9.96
C VAL A 213 4.35 -5.84 -10.45
N HIS A 214 5.05 -4.95 -11.19
CA HIS A 214 4.41 -3.92 -12.02
C HIS A 214 3.92 -4.57 -13.30
N LEU A 215 2.66 -4.37 -13.66
CA LEU A 215 2.04 -5.09 -14.77
C LEU A 215 1.30 -4.14 -15.71
N SER A 216 1.73 -4.09 -16.96
CA SER A 216 1.06 -3.34 -18.04
C SER A 216 0.68 -1.92 -17.63
N GLU A 217 1.63 -1.19 -17.03
CA GLU A 217 1.41 0.17 -16.54
C GLU A 217 1.25 1.14 -17.70
N THR A 218 2.15 1.07 -18.69
CA THR A 218 2.11 1.94 -19.87
C THR A 218 1.75 1.17 -21.13
N LYS A 219 1.12 1.88 -22.09
CA LYS A 219 0.85 1.29 -23.41
C LYS A 219 2.13 0.88 -24.13
N LYS A 220 3.21 1.66 -23.97
CA LYS A 220 4.52 1.37 -24.58
C LYS A 220 5.09 0.05 -24.09
N GLU A 221 5.06 -0.20 -22.78
CA GLU A 221 5.47 -1.48 -22.17
C GLU A 221 4.65 -2.64 -22.72
N HIS A 222 3.32 -2.51 -22.68
CA HIS A 222 2.40 -3.53 -23.13
C HIS A 222 2.62 -3.89 -24.59
N ASP A 223 2.66 -2.88 -25.50
CA ASP A 223 2.84 -3.07 -26.94
C ASP A 223 4.22 -3.68 -27.26
N ALA A 224 5.28 -3.25 -26.56
CA ALA A 224 6.63 -3.80 -26.76
C ALA A 224 6.72 -5.28 -26.36
N CYS A 225 6.03 -5.69 -25.31
CA CYS A 225 5.92 -7.10 -24.90
C CYS A 225 5.20 -7.92 -25.98
N VAL A 226 4.08 -7.41 -26.50
CA VAL A 226 3.33 -8.07 -27.59
C VAL A 226 4.16 -8.17 -28.87
N GLU A 227 4.91 -7.12 -29.22
CA GLU A 227 5.82 -7.15 -30.38
C GLU A 227 6.92 -8.20 -30.21
N LYS A 228 7.50 -8.28 -29.01
CA LYS A 228 8.64 -9.17 -28.70
C LYS A 228 8.25 -10.64 -28.59
N TYR A 229 7.14 -10.94 -27.92
CA TYR A 229 6.76 -12.30 -27.54
C TYR A 229 5.49 -12.81 -28.24
N GLY A 230 4.71 -11.94 -28.90
CA GLY A 230 3.38 -12.27 -29.43
C GLY A 230 2.33 -12.48 -28.31
N LEU A 231 2.64 -12.11 -27.08
CA LEU A 231 1.84 -12.29 -25.88
C LEU A 231 1.83 -10.99 -25.06
N THR A 232 0.78 -10.76 -24.29
CA THR A 232 0.73 -9.66 -23.34
C THR A 232 1.64 -9.90 -22.14
N PRO A 233 2.04 -8.86 -21.36
CA PRO A 233 2.82 -9.06 -20.13
C PRO A 233 2.19 -10.06 -19.17
N ALA A 234 0.87 -10.04 -18.99
CA ALA A 234 0.16 -10.99 -18.15
C ALA A 234 0.28 -12.44 -18.68
N GLN A 235 0.13 -12.63 -19.99
CA GLN A 235 0.25 -13.96 -20.62
C GLN A 235 1.68 -14.50 -20.55
N VAL A 236 2.69 -13.63 -20.75
CA VAL A 236 4.10 -14.02 -20.66
C VAL A 236 4.43 -14.47 -19.24
N LEU A 237 4.08 -13.68 -18.23
CA LEU A 237 4.35 -14.02 -16.84
C LEU A 237 3.59 -15.27 -16.37
N ASP A 238 2.37 -15.51 -16.89
CA ASP A 238 1.64 -16.74 -16.64
C ASP A 238 2.33 -17.97 -17.22
N CYS A 239 2.90 -17.87 -18.44
CA CYS A 239 3.70 -18.94 -19.07
C CYS A 239 4.95 -19.30 -18.26
N HIS A 240 5.45 -18.37 -17.45
CA HIS A 240 6.61 -18.51 -16.57
C HIS A 240 6.23 -18.75 -15.11
N HIS A 241 5.02 -19.25 -14.84
CA HIS A 241 4.55 -19.69 -13.52
C HIS A 241 4.52 -18.61 -12.43
N VAL A 242 4.64 -17.32 -12.79
CA VAL A 242 4.65 -16.21 -11.84
C VAL A 242 3.35 -16.13 -11.04
N PHE A 243 2.23 -16.54 -11.65
CA PHE A 243 0.91 -16.54 -11.03
C PHE A 243 0.50 -17.88 -10.37
N ASP A 244 1.45 -18.78 -10.14
CA ASP A 244 1.19 -20.02 -9.40
C ASP A 244 1.19 -19.80 -7.86
N VAL A 245 1.54 -18.61 -7.41
CA VAL A 245 1.40 -18.11 -6.03
C VAL A 245 0.45 -16.91 -6.00
N PRO A 246 -0.03 -16.47 -4.82
CA PRO A 246 -0.77 -15.21 -4.72
C PRO A 246 0.12 -14.04 -5.17
N VAL A 247 -0.41 -13.19 -6.06
CA VAL A 247 0.33 -12.04 -6.62
C VAL A 247 -0.43 -10.75 -6.42
N VAL A 248 0.31 -9.69 -6.10
CA VAL A 248 -0.15 -8.31 -6.20
C VAL A 248 0.49 -7.69 -7.45
N ALA A 249 -0.35 -7.40 -8.45
CA ALA A 249 0.06 -6.75 -9.68
C ALA A 249 -0.29 -5.25 -9.61
N ALA A 250 0.74 -4.39 -9.59
CA ALA A 250 0.55 -2.95 -9.55
C ALA A 250 0.13 -2.39 -10.91
N HIS A 251 -0.66 -1.32 -10.90
CA HIS A 251 -1.17 -0.54 -12.02
C HIS A 251 -2.24 -1.23 -12.86
N CYS A 252 -1.91 -2.28 -13.60
CA CYS A 252 -2.83 -3.01 -14.48
C CYS A 252 -3.62 -2.09 -15.44
N VAL A 253 -2.98 -1.01 -15.95
CA VAL A 253 -3.66 0.04 -16.74
C VAL A 253 -4.08 -0.48 -18.11
N HIS A 254 -3.19 -1.25 -18.77
CA HIS A 254 -3.36 -1.71 -20.14
C HIS A 254 -3.64 -3.21 -20.28
N VAL A 255 -4.06 -3.87 -19.18
CA VAL A 255 -4.50 -5.27 -19.25
C VAL A 255 -5.74 -5.40 -20.14
N THR A 256 -5.75 -6.41 -21.02
CA THR A 256 -6.87 -6.71 -21.91
C THR A 256 -8.00 -7.42 -21.18
N GLN A 257 -9.14 -7.63 -21.83
CA GLN A 257 -10.24 -8.39 -21.25
C GLN A 257 -9.83 -9.85 -20.99
N GLU A 258 -9.06 -10.43 -21.90
CA GLU A 258 -8.51 -11.77 -21.80
C GLU A 258 -7.52 -11.85 -20.63
N ASP A 259 -6.67 -10.84 -20.45
CA ASP A 259 -5.76 -10.75 -19.29
C ASP A 259 -6.54 -10.67 -17.97
N MET A 260 -7.59 -9.87 -17.90
CA MET A 260 -8.44 -9.78 -16.69
C MET A 260 -9.05 -11.13 -16.33
N GLN A 261 -9.48 -11.93 -17.32
CA GLN A 261 -10.01 -13.28 -17.09
C GLN A 261 -8.92 -14.25 -16.62
N LEU A 262 -7.73 -14.16 -17.20
CA LEU A 262 -6.56 -14.94 -16.81
C LEU A 262 -6.15 -14.61 -15.35
N LEU A 263 -5.97 -13.33 -15.04
CA LEU A 263 -5.56 -12.85 -13.72
C LEU A 263 -6.59 -13.18 -12.64
N ALA A 264 -7.89 -13.08 -12.96
CA ALA A 264 -8.97 -13.52 -12.07
C ALA A 264 -8.91 -15.02 -11.77
N LYS A 265 -8.69 -15.85 -12.80
CA LYS A 265 -8.54 -17.31 -12.64
C LYS A 265 -7.32 -17.68 -11.80
N ARG A 266 -6.25 -16.90 -11.87
CA ARG A 266 -5.02 -17.05 -11.11
C ARG A 266 -5.07 -16.38 -9.72
N HIS A 267 -6.22 -15.79 -9.36
CA HIS A 267 -6.42 -15.08 -8.08
C HIS A 267 -5.43 -13.92 -7.85
N VAL A 268 -4.97 -13.28 -8.92
CA VAL A 268 -4.11 -12.09 -8.85
C VAL A 268 -4.92 -10.91 -8.34
N SER A 269 -4.35 -10.16 -7.41
CA SER A 269 -4.91 -8.88 -6.94
C SER A 269 -4.29 -7.73 -7.71
N ALA A 270 -5.11 -6.82 -8.24
CA ALA A 270 -4.63 -5.59 -8.87
C ALA A 270 -4.54 -4.46 -7.85
N ALA A 271 -3.35 -3.90 -7.65
CA ALA A 271 -3.16 -2.67 -6.89
C ALA A 271 -3.32 -1.46 -7.82
N HIS A 272 -4.49 -0.85 -7.81
CA HIS A 272 -4.80 0.33 -8.60
C HIS A 272 -4.20 1.57 -7.93
N CYS A 273 -3.39 2.34 -8.69
CA CYS A 273 -2.69 3.55 -8.25
C CYS A 273 -3.17 4.74 -9.08
N PRO A 274 -4.43 5.21 -8.88
CA PRO A 274 -5.06 6.17 -9.79
C PRO A 274 -4.30 7.48 -9.92
N VAL A 275 -3.78 8.05 -8.83
CA VAL A 275 -3.08 9.34 -8.85
C VAL A 275 -1.76 9.21 -9.62
N SER A 276 -0.94 8.19 -9.31
CA SER A 276 0.32 7.94 -10.02
C SER A 276 0.10 7.68 -11.51
N ASN A 277 -0.87 6.82 -11.86
CA ASN A 277 -1.20 6.52 -13.25
C ASN A 277 -1.60 7.77 -14.05
N LEU A 278 -2.33 8.71 -13.43
CA LEU A 278 -2.72 9.98 -14.06
C LEU A 278 -1.55 10.95 -14.15
N LYS A 279 -0.76 11.07 -13.08
CA LYS A 279 0.37 12.00 -13.03
C LYS A 279 1.44 11.66 -14.07
N LEU A 280 1.75 10.36 -14.25
CA LEU A 280 2.70 9.87 -15.25
C LEU A 280 2.07 9.71 -16.65
N ALA A 281 0.78 10.05 -16.78
CA ALA A 281 0.01 9.85 -18.02
C ALA A 281 0.03 8.39 -18.54
N SER A 282 0.19 7.42 -17.63
CA SER A 282 0.15 5.99 -17.94
C SER A 282 -1.22 5.57 -18.46
N GLY A 283 -2.30 6.22 -17.99
CA GLY A 283 -3.67 6.01 -18.45
C GLY A 283 -4.67 5.76 -17.33
N CYS A 284 -5.87 5.29 -17.71
CA CYS A 284 -6.97 4.97 -16.79
C CYS A 284 -7.26 3.48 -16.82
N ALA A 285 -6.95 2.75 -15.76
CA ALA A 285 -7.26 1.34 -15.63
C ALA A 285 -8.77 1.06 -15.73
N ASP A 286 -9.15 -0.11 -16.23
CA ASP A 286 -10.55 -0.54 -16.26
C ASP A 286 -10.94 -1.31 -15.00
N VAL A 287 -11.03 -0.58 -13.88
CA VAL A 287 -11.37 -1.14 -12.57
C VAL A 287 -12.67 -1.94 -12.59
N LEU A 288 -13.69 -1.44 -13.31
CA LEU A 288 -14.97 -2.12 -13.39
C LEU A 288 -14.90 -3.41 -14.22
N GLY A 289 -14.09 -3.41 -15.29
CA GLY A 289 -13.78 -4.60 -16.07
C GLY A 289 -13.10 -5.66 -15.23
N MET A 290 -12.08 -5.27 -14.47
CA MET A 290 -11.36 -6.17 -13.54
C MET A 290 -12.29 -6.77 -12.48
N VAL A 291 -13.09 -5.94 -11.81
CA VAL A 291 -14.07 -6.41 -10.80
C VAL A 291 -15.10 -7.34 -11.43
N LYS A 292 -15.61 -7.02 -12.63
CA LYS A 292 -16.56 -7.86 -13.37
C LYS A 292 -15.95 -9.20 -13.79
N ALA A 293 -14.66 -9.23 -14.10
CA ALA A 293 -13.92 -10.47 -14.39
C ALA A 293 -13.70 -11.33 -13.13
N GLY A 294 -13.92 -10.79 -11.93
CA GLY A 294 -13.73 -11.47 -10.64
C GLY A 294 -12.37 -11.23 -10.00
N MET A 295 -11.59 -10.27 -10.48
CA MET A 295 -10.33 -9.88 -9.85
C MET A 295 -10.58 -9.18 -8.50
N ASN A 296 -9.70 -9.39 -7.56
CA ASN A 296 -9.59 -8.53 -6.38
C ASN A 296 -8.87 -7.23 -6.78
N VAL A 297 -9.53 -6.08 -6.62
CA VAL A 297 -8.91 -4.78 -6.89
C VAL A 297 -8.76 -4.02 -5.59
N CYS A 298 -7.53 -3.66 -5.24
CA CYS A 298 -7.18 -2.86 -4.08
C CYS A 298 -6.51 -1.55 -4.50
N LEU A 299 -6.14 -0.69 -3.54
CA LEU A 299 -5.49 0.59 -3.81
C LEU A 299 -4.03 0.58 -3.37
N GLY A 300 -3.21 1.31 -4.09
CA GLY A 300 -1.85 1.69 -3.74
C GLY A 300 -1.61 3.16 -4.05
N THR A 301 -0.72 3.81 -3.30
CA THR A 301 -0.31 5.18 -3.59
C THR A 301 0.82 5.24 -4.60
N ASP A 302 1.52 4.11 -4.79
CA ASP A 302 2.82 4.13 -5.45
C ASP A 302 3.83 4.99 -4.67
N SER A 303 4.87 5.51 -5.32
CA SER A 303 5.86 6.36 -4.68
C SER A 303 5.37 7.79 -4.49
N VAL A 304 5.91 8.48 -3.50
CA VAL A 304 5.71 9.94 -3.39
C VAL A 304 6.43 10.75 -4.49
N ALA A 305 7.28 10.11 -5.29
CA ALA A 305 7.86 10.74 -6.47
C ALA A 305 6.89 10.75 -7.65
N SER A 306 6.02 9.76 -7.77
CA SER A 306 4.99 9.66 -8.82
C SER A 306 3.59 10.09 -8.35
N ASN A 307 3.38 10.33 -7.04
CA ASN A 307 2.09 10.71 -6.44
C ASN A 307 2.16 12.05 -5.68
N ASN A 308 3.26 12.31 -4.98
CA ASN A 308 3.55 13.41 -4.07
C ASN A 308 3.03 13.25 -2.63
N ASN A 309 2.20 12.27 -2.31
CA ASN A 309 1.79 11.95 -0.94
C ASN A 309 1.48 10.45 -0.75
N LEU A 310 1.20 10.04 0.51
CA LEU A 310 0.79 8.69 0.88
C LEU A 310 -0.63 8.67 1.46
N ASP A 311 -1.50 9.59 1.01
CA ASP A 311 -2.88 9.70 1.47
C ASP A 311 -3.82 8.80 0.66
N LEU A 312 -4.19 7.64 1.23
CA LEU A 312 -5.15 6.72 0.59
C LEU A 312 -6.56 7.30 0.44
N PHE A 313 -6.95 8.36 1.17
CA PHE A 313 -8.23 9.03 0.91
C PHE A 313 -8.24 9.73 -0.45
N GLU A 314 -7.10 10.25 -0.91
CA GLU A 314 -6.98 10.78 -2.27
C GLU A 314 -7.13 9.66 -3.31
N GLU A 315 -6.50 8.50 -3.10
CA GLU A 315 -6.64 7.35 -3.99
C GLU A 315 -8.08 6.83 -4.04
N ILE A 316 -8.76 6.71 -2.89
CA ILE A 316 -10.17 6.30 -2.81
C ILE A 316 -11.05 7.26 -3.64
N LYS A 317 -10.87 8.57 -3.47
CA LYS A 317 -11.61 9.60 -4.21
C LYS A 317 -11.30 9.57 -5.70
N ALA A 318 -10.01 9.50 -6.05
CA ALA A 318 -9.57 9.44 -7.44
C ALA A 318 -10.14 8.23 -8.16
N ALA A 319 -10.05 7.03 -7.57
CA ALA A 319 -10.60 5.79 -8.13
C ALA A 319 -12.11 5.91 -8.39
N ALA A 320 -12.88 6.43 -7.41
CA ALA A 320 -14.33 6.60 -7.54
C ALA A 320 -14.69 7.60 -8.65
N LEU A 321 -13.99 8.73 -8.73
CA LEU A 321 -14.27 9.77 -9.74
C LEU A 321 -13.84 9.35 -11.14
N MET A 322 -12.68 8.70 -11.27
CA MET A 322 -12.18 8.20 -12.56
C MET A 322 -13.12 7.15 -13.16
N ALA A 323 -13.59 6.20 -12.36
CA ALA A 323 -14.55 5.18 -12.83
C ALA A 323 -15.83 5.83 -13.38
N LYS A 324 -16.37 6.84 -12.68
CA LYS A 324 -17.55 7.59 -13.12
C LYS A 324 -17.27 8.40 -14.38
N GLY A 325 -16.16 9.13 -14.42
CA GLY A 325 -15.77 9.93 -15.58
C GLY A 325 -15.52 9.09 -16.83
N LYS A 326 -14.84 7.93 -16.69
CA LYS A 326 -14.54 7.01 -17.78
C LYS A 326 -15.80 6.37 -18.37
N THR A 327 -16.79 6.03 -17.54
CA THR A 327 -18.02 5.32 -17.97
C THR A 327 -19.18 6.24 -18.29
N GLY A 328 -19.17 7.49 -17.81
CA GLY A 328 -20.33 8.39 -17.85
C GLY A 328 -21.49 7.94 -16.94
N ASP A 329 -21.27 6.93 -16.06
CA ASP A 329 -22.26 6.43 -15.13
C ASP A 329 -21.95 6.92 -13.69
N PRO A 330 -22.82 7.75 -13.08
CA PRO A 330 -22.62 8.20 -11.71
C PRO A 330 -22.69 7.09 -10.66
N LYS A 331 -23.17 5.90 -11.01
CA LYS A 331 -23.22 4.71 -10.13
C LYS A 331 -21.96 3.83 -10.24
N ALA A 332 -21.08 4.07 -11.22
CA ALA A 332 -19.83 3.35 -11.35
C ALA A 332 -18.98 3.51 -10.09
N LEU A 333 -18.45 2.44 -9.54
CA LEU A 333 -17.65 2.37 -8.31
C LEU A 333 -18.24 3.23 -7.18
N PRO A 334 -19.34 2.76 -6.52
CA PRO A 334 -19.99 3.49 -5.43
C PRO A 334 -19.05 3.63 -4.21
N ALA A 335 -19.39 4.51 -3.28
CA ALA A 335 -18.56 4.84 -2.12
C ALA A 335 -18.14 3.60 -1.31
N GLU A 336 -19.07 2.67 -1.09
CA GLU A 336 -18.81 1.41 -0.38
C GLU A 336 -17.70 0.60 -1.08
N ALA A 337 -17.80 0.44 -2.40
CA ALA A 337 -16.82 -0.32 -3.17
C ALA A 337 -15.44 0.36 -3.17
N ALA A 338 -15.38 1.69 -3.26
CA ALA A 338 -14.12 2.42 -3.19
C ALA A 338 -13.44 2.28 -1.81
N LEU A 339 -14.22 2.32 -0.72
CA LEU A 339 -13.70 2.07 0.64
C LEU A 339 -13.22 0.62 0.82
N MET A 340 -13.94 -0.35 0.25
CA MET A 340 -13.52 -1.75 0.28
C MET A 340 -12.16 -1.96 -0.39
N MET A 341 -11.84 -1.24 -1.46
CA MET A 341 -10.53 -1.32 -2.13
C MET A 341 -9.38 -0.96 -1.19
N ALA A 342 -9.57 0.00 -0.30
CA ALA A 342 -8.57 0.44 0.68
C ALA A 342 -8.60 -0.34 2.01
N THR A 343 -9.50 -1.30 2.19
CA THR A 343 -9.69 -2.05 3.44
C THR A 343 -9.75 -3.55 3.17
N VAL A 344 -10.92 -4.10 2.93
CA VAL A 344 -11.18 -5.55 2.73
C VAL A 344 -10.37 -6.13 1.57
N CYS A 345 -10.39 -5.45 0.42
CA CYS A 345 -9.64 -5.90 -0.76
C CYS A 345 -8.13 -5.80 -0.55
N GLY A 346 -7.68 -4.75 0.15
CA GLY A 346 -6.29 -4.61 0.55
C GLY A 346 -5.84 -5.73 1.51
N ALA A 347 -6.65 -6.05 2.52
CA ALA A 347 -6.36 -7.17 3.41
C ALA A 347 -6.26 -8.51 2.66
N ARG A 348 -7.12 -8.71 1.67
CA ARG A 348 -7.08 -9.91 0.81
C ARG A 348 -5.80 -9.94 -0.02
N ALA A 349 -5.43 -8.84 -0.64
CA ALA A 349 -4.23 -8.73 -1.47
C ALA A 349 -2.95 -9.03 -0.67
N GLN A 350 -2.86 -8.56 0.57
CA GLN A 350 -1.72 -8.81 1.46
C GLN A 350 -1.76 -10.17 2.19
N GLY A 351 -2.76 -11.03 1.92
CA GLY A 351 -2.93 -12.30 2.64
C GLY A 351 -3.22 -12.11 4.14
N ARG A 352 -3.99 -11.07 4.51
CA ARG A 352 -4.31 -10.67 5.88
C ARG A 352 -5.81 -10.62 6.18
N SER A 353 -6.65 -11.24 5.34
CA SER A 353 -8.12 -11.22 5.52
C SER A 353 -8.60 -11.80 6.85
N ALA A 354 -7.82 -12.69 7.48
CA ALA A 354 -8.10 -13.24 8.80
C ALA A 354 -7.62 -12.33 9.95
N GLU A 355 -6.91 -11.25 9.63
CA GLU A 355 -6.29 -10.36 10.61
C GLU A 355 -7.00 -9.00 10.68
N CYS A 356 -7.26 -8.36 9.52
CA CYS A 356 -7.69 -6.95 9.44
C CYS A 356 -8.59 -6.67 8.23
N GLY A 357 -8.93 -5.40 8.02
CA GLY A 357 -9.77 -4.90 6.92
C GLY A 357 -11.24 -4.74 7.28
N VAL A 358 -11.69 -5.29 8.42
CA VAL A 358 -13.05 -5.17 8.96
C VAL A 358 -13.02 -4.93 10.45
N ILE A 359 -14.10 -4.34 11.00
CA ILE A 359 -14.32 -4.27 12.46
C ILE A 359 -15.29 -5.37 12.85
N GLU A 360 -14.73 -6.48 13.36
CA GLU A 360 -15.48 -7.63 13.88
C GLU A 360 -14.78 -8.18 15.12
N LEU A 361 -15.54 -8.86 15.99
CA LEU A 361 -14.98 -9.47 17.19
C LEU A 361 -13.90 -10.51 16.85
N GLY A 362 -12.76 -10.43 17.50
CA GLY A 362 -11.63 -11.32 17.30
C GLY A 362 -10.62 -10.88 16.23
N MET A 363 -10.96 -9.92 15.37
CA MET A 363 -10.02 -9.31 14.43
C MET A 363 -8.98 -8.48 15.18
N ASP A 364 -7.82 -8.27 14.57
CA ASP A 364 -6.81 -7.34 15.09
C ASP A 364 -7.40 -5.93 15.18
N ALA A 365 -7.10 -5.22 16.25
CA ALA A 365 -7.50 -3.82 16.39
C ALA A 365 -6.58 -2.92 15.56
N ASP A 366 -6.69 -3.02 14.23
CA ASP A 366 -6.09 -2.15 13.24
C ASP A 366 -7.15 -1.13 12.84
N LEU A 367 -7.15 0.00 13.49
CA LEU A 367 -8.26 0.94 13.49
C LEU A 367 -7.78 2.37 13.25
N ILE A 368 -8.63 3.17 12.61
CA ILE A 368 -8.47 4.62 12.53
C ILE A 368 -9.70 5.33 13.06
N LEU A 369 -9.46 6.45 13.73
CA LEU A 369 -10.48 7.34 14.24
C LEU A 369 -10.40 8.68 13.50
N LEU A 370 -11.48 9.07 12.80
CA LEU A 370 -11.57 10.33 12.08
C LEU A 370 -12.42 11.33 12.88
N ASP A 371 -11.96 12.57 12.96
CA ASP A 371 -12.70 13.68 13.57
C ASP A 371 -13.71 14.26 12.57
N PHE A 372 -14.99 13.94 12.78
CA PHE A 372 -16.09 14.45 11.94
C PHE A 372 -16.68 15.78 12.45
N ASN A 373 -16.13 16.37 13.53
CA ASN A 373 -16.52 17.68 14.02
C ASN A 373 -15.84 18.83 13.23
N GLN A 374 -15.39 18.58 12.02
CA GLN A 374 -14.73 19.55 11.15
C GLN A 374 -15.74 20.28 10.26
N PRO A 375 -15.54 21.59 9.96
CA PRO A 375 -16.49 22.38 9.14
C PRO A 375 -16.80 21.76 7.77
N HIS A 376 -15.84 21.09 7.12
CA HIS A 376 -15.99 20.48 5.80
C HIS A 376 -16.69 19.09 5.85
N LEU A 377 -16.88 18.53 7.05
CA LEU A 377 -17.58 17.27 7.27
C LEU A 377 -18.97 17.44 7.89
N ILE A 378 -19.44 18.69 8.07
CA ILE A 378 -20.75 19.02 8.63
C ILE A 378 -21.56 19.84 7.60
N PRO A 379 -22.87 19.49 7.35
CA PRO A 379 -23.61 18.38 7.92
C PRO A 379 -23.28 17.02 7.26
N CYS A 380 -23.28 15.96 8.03
CA CYS A 380 -23.04 14.61 7.52
C CYS A 380 -24.38 13.87 7.31
N HIS A 381 -24.83 13.77 6.06
CA HIS A 381 -26.03 13.03 5.68
C HIS A 381 -25.75 11.55 5.35
N ASN A 382 -24.51 11.26 4.93
CA ASN A 382 -24.06 9.90 4.59
C ASN A 382 -22.56 9.76 4.91
N VAL A 383 -22.22 8.98 5.92
CA VAL A 383 -20.85 8.78 6.39
C VAL A 383 -19.96 8.19 5.31
N LEU A 384 -20.42 7.18 4.55
CA LEU A 384 -19.60 6.55 3.50
C LEU A 384 -19.29 7.53 2.37
N SER A 385 -20.28 8.36 2.00
CA SER A 385 -20.07 9.43 1.02
C SER A 385 -19.04 10.45 1.52
N HIS A 386 -19.08 10.83 2.80
CA HIS A 386 -18.13 11.77 3.37
C HIS A 386 -16.72 11.19 3.41
N LEU A 387 -16.57 9.93 3.79
CA LEU A 387 -15.28 9.23 3.79
C LEU A 387 -14.61 9.20 2.41
N VAL A 388 -15.41 9.11 1.33
CA VAL A 388 -14.87 9.05 -0.04
C VAL A 388 -14.64 10.42 -0.66
N TYR A 389 -15.58 11.38 -0.46
CA TYR A 389 -15.60 12.60 -1.26
C TYR A 389 -15.22 13.87 -0.49
N ALA A 390 -15.29 13.83 0.84
CA ALA A 390 -15.05 15.03 1.67
C ALA A 390 -13.87 14.87 2.64
N ALA A 391 -13.70 13.69 3.24
CA ALA A 391 -12.60 13.43 4.18
C ALA A 391 -11.26 13.32 3.47
N SER A 392 -10.20 13.53 4.23
CA SER A 392 -8.80 13.40 3.85
C SER A 392 -8.00 12.74 4.98
N GLY A 393 -6.76 12.34 4.74
CA GLY A 393 -5.87 11.83 5.78
C GLY A 393 -5.63 12.82 6.93
N HIS A 394 -5.85 14.12 6.69
CA HIS A 394 -5.73 15.14 7.73
C HIS A 394 -6.82 15.05 8.81
N ASP A 395 -7.94 14.42 8.52
CA ASP A 395 -9.05 14.23 9.48
C ASP A 395 -8.83 13.04 10.40
N VAL A 396 -7.77 12.24 10.19
CA VAL A 396 -7.40 11.12 11.06
C VAL A 396 -6.81 11.66 12.36
N ALA A 397 -7.52 11.44 13.45
CA ALA A 397 -7.11 11.82 14.80
C ALA A 397 -6.26 10.74 15.49
N LEU A 398 -6.47 9.46 15.12
CA LEU A 398 -5.76 8.34 15.74
C LEU A 398 -5.61 7.18 14.73
N THR A 399 -4.41 6.56 14.75
CA THR A 399 -4.11 5.30 14.05
C THR A 399 -3.60 4.26 15.04
N MET A 400 -4.23 3.09 15.02
CA MET A 400 -3.94 1.96 15.92
C MET A 400 -3.65 0.71 15.11
N VAL A 401 -2.62 -0.05 15.49
CA VAL A 401 -2.29 -1.36 14.93
C VAL A 401 -2.14 -2.37 16.07
N ARG A 402 -2.85 -3.48 15.98
CA ARG A 402 -2.91 -4.51 17.02
C ARG A 402 -3.10 -3.89 18.42
N GLY A 403 -4.03 -2.95 18.53
CA GLY A 403 -4.36 -2.29 19.78
C GLY A 403 -3.33 -1.26 20.29
N LYS A 404 -2.20 -1.08 19.61
CA LYS A 404 -1.19 -0.06 19.94
C LYS A 404 -1.46 1.20 19.15
N ILE A 405 -1.57 2.34 19.83
CA ILE A 405 -1.69 3.64 19.19
C ILE A 405 -0.31 4.01 18.63
N LEU A 406 -0.22 4.14 17.29
CA LEU A 406 1.00 4.50 16.59
C LEU A 406 1.02 5.98 16.18
N TYR A 407 -0.15 6.59 16.05
CA TYR A 407 -0.33 8.01 15.82
C TYR A 407 -1.55 8.51 16.60
N ALA A 408 -1.43 9.64 17.26
CA ALA A 408 -2.55 10.37 17.82
C ALA A 408 -2.19 11.86 17.99
N ASP A 409 -3.05 12.76 17.51
CA ASP A 409 -2.95 14.20 17.72
C ASP A 409 -1.54 14.78 17.43
N GLY A 410 -0.95 14.40 16.29
CA GLY A 410 0.39 14.88 15.88
C GLY A 410 1.57 14.19 16.57
N LYS A 411 1.33 13.16 17.38
CA LYS A 411 2.38 12.43 18.11
C LYS A 411 2.56 11.02 17.58
N TYR A 412 3.81 10.59 17.51
CA TYR A 412 4.24 9.27 17.03
C TYR A 412 4.98 8.54 18.17
N PRO A 413 4.28 7.74 18.99
CA PRO A 413 4.89 7.12 20.18
C PRO A 413 6.04 6.18 19.91
N THR A 414 6.14 5.66 18.68
CA THR A 414 7.09 4.62 18.26
C THR A 414 8.19 5.13 17.31
N LEU A 415 8.06 6.35 16.78
CA LEU A 415 9.00 6.90 15.78
C LEU A 415 9.71 8.15 16.31
N ASP A 416 11.02 8.21 16.10
CA ASP A 416 11.83 9.42 16.30
C ASP A 416 11.82 10.28 15.04
N ILE A 417 10.76 11.09 14.88
CA ILE A 417 10.60 11.97 13.73
C ILE A 417 11.71 13.03 13.67
N ALA A 418 12.11 13.57 14.81
CA ALA A 418 13.16 14.62 14.86
C ALA A 418 14.52 14.08 14.43
N GLY A 419 14.88 12.87 14.88
CA GLY A 419 16.08 12.17 14.45
C GLY A 419 16.03 11.83 12.96
N ALA A 420 14.91 11.31 12.45
CA ALA A 420 14.75 10.98 11.04
C ALA A 420 14.83 12.22 10.13
N LEU A 421 14.21 13.35 10.52
CA LEU A 421 14.35 14.62 9.80
C LEU A 421 15.81 15.12 9.78
N LYS A 422 16.49 15.02 10.92
CA LYS A 422 17.92 15.38 10.99
C LYS A 422 18.75 14.52 10.04
N GLU A 423 18.58 13.21 10.04
CA GLU A 423 19.25 12.28 9.13
C GLU A 423 18.94 12.59 7.65
N LEU A 424 17.68 12.93 7.36
CA LEU A 424 17.28 13.32 6.01
C LEU A 424 18.04 14.57 5.54
N HIS A 425 18.04 15.64 6.34
CA HIS A 425 18.67 16.92 5.97
C HIS A 425 20.19 16.89 6.00
N ASP A 426 20.78 16.31 7.05
CA ASP A 426 22.23 16.37 7.25
C ASP A 426 23.00 15.31 6.44
N TYR A 427 22.32 14.24 6.02
CA TYR A 427 22.97 13.11 5.36
C TYR A 427 22.32 12.70 4.03
N ALA A 428 21.02 12.32 4.05
CA ALA A 428 20.43 11.66 2.89
C ALA A 428 20.26 12.61 1.69
N ILE A 429 19.74 13.82 1.90
CA ILE A 429 19.59 14.82 0.83
C ILE A 429 20.96 15.21 0.24
N PRO A 430 21.99 15.62 1.02
CA PRO A 430 23.31 15.91 0.48
C PRO A 430 23.91 14.74 -0.31
N ARG A 431 23.76 13.51 0.18
CA ARG A 431 24.26 12.31 -0.48
C ARG A 431 23.63 12.10 -1.87
N VAL A 432 22.32 12.24 -1.95
CA VAL A 432 21.56 11.93 -3.18
C VAL A 432 21.61 13.07 -4.19
N PHE A 433 21.69 14.34 -3.73
CA PHE A 433 21.55 15.54 -4.57
C PHE A 433 22.81 16.45 -4.61
N SER A 434 23.98 15.97 -4.21
CA SER A 434 25.21 16.79 -4.14
C SER A 434 25.63 17.51 -5.43
N ASP A 435 25.09 17.15 -6.58
CA ASP A 435 25.46 17.75 -7.87
C ASP A 435 24.44 18.79 -8.35
N GLU A 436 23.36 19.02 -7.61
CA GLU A 436 22.36 20.01 -7.98
C GLU A 436 22.61 21.34 -7.24
N PRO A 437 22.38 22.50 -7.89
CA PRO A 437 22.38 23.75 -7.18
C PRO A 437 21.31 23.68 -6.09
N GLU A 438 21.65 24.18 -4.88
CA GLU A 438 20.75 24.18 -3.72
C GLU A 438 19.35 24.60 -4.15
N ALA A 439 18.37 23.70 -3.98
CA ALA A 439 16.98 24.02 -4.22
C ALA A 439 16.62 25.21 -3.32
N GLN A 440 16.15 26.29 -3.92
CA GLN A 440 15.70 27.47 -3.16
C GLN A 440 14.57 27.00 -2.23
N ALA A 441 14.84 27.04 -0.92
CA ALA A 441 13.93 26.67 0.16
C ALA A 441 12.73 27.63 0.24
#